data_2c47c22e7890301b72c71d8c397b053c
#
_entry.id   2c47c22e7890301b72c71d8c397b053c
#
_cell.length_a   1.000
_cell.length_b   1.000
_cell.length_c   1.000
_cell.angle_alpha   90.00
_cell.angle_beta   90.00
_cell.angle_gamma   90.00
#
_symmetry.space_group_name_H-M   'P 1'
#
loop_
_entity.id
_entity.type
_entity.pdbx_description
1 polymer ?
#
loop_
_entity_poly.entity_id
_entity_poly.type
_entity_poly.pdbx_seq_one_letter_code
_entity_poly.pdbx_strand_id
1 'polypeptide(L)'
;NGQPSYRISYKDTPFINSSSLGLITNIGDFSREMSLEHDVQSNRIDETYTLPNIKQSNVHYVATEGVYRFSQQGKMIYDVIFRVSDRDVAFKYKMYPQKNTLSCIVKEEATSFVLPDGSTTFLCPQSKPMGGFARTSPSYETPYKADDTMGKNGWGEGYTFPCLFRNSDKGWILISETGVDSKYCGSRLLGHENGLYTIGFPQEGEMNGNGTTAPGLA
;
A
#
# COMPACT_ATOMS: atom_id res chain seq x y z
N ASN A 1 20.90 -2.31 -9.82
CA ASN A 1 19.84 -3.31 -10.00
C ASN A 1 18.50 -2.72 -10.47
N GLY A 2 18.33 -1.36 -10.54
CA GLY A 2 17.13 -0.72 -11.05
C GLY A 2 15.83 -1.05 -10.31
N GLN A 3 15.90 -1.32 -9.01
CA GLN A 3 14.72 -1.51 -8.19
C GLN A 3 14.27 -0.16 -7.63
N PRO A 4 13.07 0.33 -7.96
CA PRO A 4 12.52 1.53 -7.36
C PRO A 4 12.34 1.37 -5.85
N SER A 5 12.68 2.40 -5.10
CA SER A 5 12.53 2.40 -3.65
C SER A 5 12.24 3.80 -3.12
N TYR A 6 11.68 3.85 -1.93
CA TYR A 6 11.38 5.09 -1.21
C TYR A 6 11.70 4.94 0.28
N ARG A 7 11.74 6.05 0.98
CA ARG A 7 11.81 6.14 2.44
C ARG A 7 11.00 7.33 2.92
N ILE A 8 10.51 7.26 4.14
CA ILE A 8 9.76 8.36 4.77
C ILE A 8 10.44 8.72 6.08
N SER A 9 10.75 10.01 6.23
CA SER A 9 11.27 10.59 7.47
C SER A 9 10.44 11.80 7.86
N TYR A 10 10.31 12.04 9.16
CA TYR A 10 9.72 13.24 9.72
C TYR A 10 10.71 13.88 10.69
N LYS A 11 11.10 15.13 10.42
CA LYS A 11 12.15 15.84 11.20
C LYS A 11 13.38 14.96 11.43
N ASP A 12 13.94 14.43 10.34
CA ASP A 12 15.13 13.55 10.32
C ASP A 12 14.95 12.17 11.02
N THR A 13 13.81 11.92 11.63
CA THR A 13 13.50 10.61 12.21
C THR A 13 12.92 9.71 11.13
N PRO A 14 13.48 8.52 10.87
CA PRO A 14 12.90 7.57 9.94
C PRO A 14 11.61 6.97 10.50
N PHE A 15 10.56 6.95 9.68
CA PHE A 15 9.29 6.27 9.95
C PHE A 15 9.07 5.09 9.02
N ILE A 16 9.53 5.17 7.77
CA ILE A 16 9.63 4.03 6.85
C ILE A 16 11.05 4.03 6.32
N ASN A 17 11.78 2.94 6.54
CA ASN A 17 13.10 2.71 6.00
C ASN A 17 13.04 2.46 4.49
N SER A 18 14.19 2.22 3.84
CA SER A 18 14.22 1.95 2.40
C SER A 18 13.31 0.78 2.05
N SER A 19 12.26 1.06 1.31
CA SER A 19 11.16 0.17 0.96
C SER A 19 10.99 0.12 -0.54
N SER A 20 10.64 -1.04 -1.09
CA SER A 20 10.48 -1.23 -2.53
C SER A 20 9.21 -0.61 -3.07
N LEU A 21 9.24 -0.30 -4.35
CA LEU A 21 8.10 0.03 -5.19
C LEU A 21 8.11 -0.85 -6.44
N GLY A 22 6.95 -1.02 -7.06
CA GLY A 22 6.83 -1.71 -8.35
C GLY A 22 5.54 -2.48 -8.49
N LEU A 23 5.29 -2.91 -9.73
CA LEU A 23 4.11 -3.68 -10.10
C LEU A 23 4.53 -4.91 -10.91
N ILE A 24 3.96 -6.05 -10.60
CA ILE A 24 4.05 -7.27 -11.40
C ILE A 24 2.70 -7.47 -12.09
N THR A 25 2.73 -7.54 -13.41
CA THR A 25 1.52 -7.52 -14.23
C THR A 25 1.50 -8.70 -15.20
N ASN A 26 0.39 -8.88 -15.91
CA ASN A 26 0.29 -9.86 -16.99
C ASN A 26 1.17 -9.53 -18.22
N ILE A 27 1.68 -8.29 -18.32
CA ILE A 27 2.47 -7.81 -19.45
C ILE A 27 3.97 -7.59 -19.12
N GLY A 28 4.36 -7.72 -17.87
CA GLY A 28 5.75 -7.59 -17.44
C GLY A 28 5.93 -7.45 -15.95
N ASP A 29 7.17 -7.65 -15.50
CA ASP A 29 7.63 -7.35 -14.14
C ASP A 29 8.28 -5.96 -14.15
N PHE A 30 7.61 -5.03 -13.51
CA PHE A 30 8.00 -3.63 -13.39
C PHE A 30 8.44 -3.26 -11.96
N SER A 31 8.96 -4.23 -11.22
CA SER A 31 9.56 -4.04 -9.90
C SER A 31 11.09 -3.95 -9.95
N ARG A 32 11.70 -4.27 -11.09
CA ARG A 32 13.16 -4.31 -11.27
C ARG A 32 13.56 -3.81 -12.67
N GLU A 33 14.84 -3.56 -12.85
CA GLU A 33 15.41 -3.04 -14.10
C GLU A 33 14.75 -1.73 -14.57
N MET A 34 14.25 -0.97 -13.60
CA MET A 34 13.61 0.31 -13.83
C MET A 34 14.62 1.46 -13.79
N SER A 35 14.38 2.47 -14.59
CA SER A 35 15.13 3.73 -14.60
C SER A 35 14.20 4.87 -14.20
N LEU A 36 14.62 5.69 -13.24
CA LEU A 36 13.93 6.94 -12.90
C LEU A 36 14.31 8.01 -13.92
N GLU A 37 13.32 8.61 -14.56
CA GLU A 37 13.52 9.76 -15.44
C GLU A 37 13.88 11.01 -14.61
N HIS A 38 14.72 11.88 -15.17
CA HIS A 38 15.27 13.00 -14.41
C HIS A 38 14.31 14.15 -14.13
N ASP A 39 13.24 14.28 -14.90
CA ASP A 39 12.28 15.37 -14.77
C ASP A 39 11.18 15.04 -13.78
N VAL A 40 11.45 15.30 -12.50
CA VAL A 40 10.43 15.22 -11.45
C VAL A 40 9.57 16.47 -11.49
N GLN A 41 8.29 16.32 -11.78
CA GLN A 41 7.32 17.41 -11.68
C GLN A 41 6.84 17.55 -10.24
N SER A 42 6.83 18.77 -9.72
CA SER A 42 6.35 19.08 -8.39
C SER A 42 5.29 20.17 -8.44
N ASN A 43 4.15 19.92 -7.79
CA ASN A 43 3.03 20.86 -7.73
C ASN A 43 2.59 21.04 -6.28
N ARG A 44 2.15 22.27 -5.93
CA ARG A 44 1.46 22.52 -4.66
C ARG A 44 -0.01 22.19 -4.81
N ILE A 45 -0.52 21.40 -3.87
CA ILE A 45 -1.94 21.14 -3.68
C ILE A 45 -2.42 22.02 -2.52
N ASP A 46 -3.53 22.72 -2.72
CA ASP A 46 -4.15 23.59 -1.71
C ASP A 46 -5.66 23.53 -1.93
N GLU A 47 -6.33 22.63 -1.21
CA GLU A 47 -7.72 22.28 -1.42
C GLU A 47 -8.53 22.42 -0.12
N THR A 48 -9.75 22.93 -0.24
CA THR A 48 -10.72 22.96 0.86
C THR A 48 -11.93 22.14 0.48
N TYR A 49 -12.34 21.22 1.35
CA TYR A 49 -13.51 20.39 1.14
C TYR A 49 -14.25 20.10 2.44
N THR A 50 -15.49 19.63 2.32
CA THR A 50 -16.34 19.32 3.46
C THR A 50 -16.68 17.83 3.46
N LEU A 51 -16.49 17.20 4.61
CA LEU A 51 -16.85 15.80 4.89
C LEU A 51 -17.98 15.77 5.92
N PRO A 52 -19.24 15.50 5.54
CA PRO A 52 -20.40 15.74 6.42
C PRO A 52 -20.47 14.80 7.63
N ASN A 53 -19.84 13.63 7.59
CA ASN A 53 -20.04 12.56 8.57
C ASN A 53 -18.81 12.25 9.42
N ILE A 54 -17.84 13.17 9.52
CA ILE A 54 -16.64 12.98 10.32
C ILE A 54 -16.48 14.09 11.37
N LYS A 55 -15.63 13.84 12.37
CA LYS A 55 -15.40 14.74 13.51
C LYS A 55 -14.93 16.14 13.07
N GLN A 56 -14.14 16.24 12.03
CA GLN A 56 -13.70 17.51 11.44
C GLN A 56 -14.29 17.65 10.04
N SER A 57 -15.44 18.33 9.93
CA SER A 57 -16.18 18.44 8.67
C SER A 57 -15.46 19.28 7.64
N ASN A 58 -14.89 20.42 8.01
CA ASN A 58 -14.17 21.30 7.10
C ASN A 58 -12.69 20.97 7.10
N VAL A 59 -12.16 20.58 5.98
CA VAL A 59 -10.75 20.21 5.79
C VAL A 59 -10.10 21.17 4.83
N HIS A 60 -8.99 21.79 5.27
CA HIS A 60 -8.06 22.49 4.41
C HIS A 60 -6.82 21.61 4.26
N TYR A 61 -6.61 21.05 3.07
CA TYR A 61 -5.53 20.13 2.77
C TYR A 61 -4.46 20.82 1.93
N VAL A 62 -3.26 20.88 2.47
CA VAL A 62 -2.09 21.45 1.80
C VAL A 62 -1.03 20.37 1.70
N ALA A 63 -0.54 20.11 0.49
CA ALA A 63 0.46 19.10 0.22
C ALA A 63 1.36 19.50 -0.95
N THR A 64 2.51 18.86 -1.04
CA THR A 64 3.33 18.86 -2.25
C THR A 64 3.09 17.54 -2.99
N GLU A 65 2.71 17.63 -4.26
CA GLU A 65 2.60 16.48 -5.15
C GLU A 65 3.87 16.37 -5.99
N GLY A 66 4.50 15.20 -5.97
CA GLY A 66 5.66 14.88 -6.80
C GLY A 66 5.34 13.73 -7.75
N VAL A 67 5.65 13.88 -9.04
CA VAL A 67 5.44 12.86 -10.07
C VAL A 67 6.80 12.29 -10.47
N TYR A 68 7.00 11.01 -10.20
CA TYR A 68 8.23 10.27 -10.46
C TYR A 68 7.98 9.25 -11.55
N ARG A 69 8.56 9.51 -12.72
CA ARG A 69 8.38 8.68 -13.91
C ARG A 69 9.41 7.58 -13.99
N PHE A 70 8.94 6.36 -14.23
CA PHE A 70 9.78 5.19 -14.39
C PHE A 70 9.66 4.58 -15.78
N SER A 71 10.81 4.25 -16.36
CA SER A 71 10.92 3.54 -17.63
C SER A 71 11.63 2.20 -17.45
N GLN A 72 11.40 1.29 -18.38
CA GLN A 72 12.13 0.03 -18.51
C GLN A 72 12.49 -0.17 -19.99
N GLN A 73 13.77 -0.42 -20.25
CA GLN A 73 14.29 -0.59 -21.63
C GLN A 73 13.89 0.59 -22.56
N GLY A 74 13.95 1.82 -22.03
CA GLY A 74 13.64 3.04 -22.76
C GLY A 74 12.15 3.29 -23.03
N LYS A 75 11.25 2.54 -22.43
CA LYS A 75 9.79 2.73 -22.53
C LYS A 75 9.24 3.23 -21.19
N MET A 76 8.40 4.25 -21.23
CA MET A 76 7.67 4.71 -20.06
C MET A 76 6.69 3.64 -19.60
N ILE A 77 6.76 3.25 -18.34
CA ILE A 77 5.93 2.19 -17.75
C ILE A 77 4.88 2.79 -16.83
N TYR A 78 5.31 3.50 -15.79
CA TYR A 78 4.39 4.13 -14.85
C TYR A 78 4.98 5.41 -14.23
N ASP A 79 4.10 6.25 -13.73
CA ASP A 79 4.43 7.28 -12.75
C ASP A 79 4.08 6.77 -11.35
N VAL A 80 4.93 7.07 -10.36
CA VAL A 80 4.56 7.05 -8.95
C VAL A 80 4.29 8.48 -8.54
N ILE A 81 3.07 8.76 -8.13
CA ILE A 81 2.63 10.10 -7.73
C ILE A 81 2.55 10.12 -6.22
N PHE A 82 3.45 10.86 -5.58
CA PHE A 82 3.45 11.09 -4.15
C PHE A 82 2.74 12.40 -3.81
N ARG A 83 1.95 12.39 -2.75
CA ARG A 83 1.48 13.61 -2.06
C ARG A 83 2.02 13.58 -0.64
N VAL A 84 2.70 14.64 -0.26
CA VAL A 84 3.33 14.79 1.06
C VAL A 84 2.78 16.03 1.72
N SER A 85 2.11 15.86 2.86
CA SER A 85 1.65 16.92 3.73
C SER A 85 2.48 16.96 5.04
N ASP A 86 2.15 17.85 5.94
CA ASP A 86 2.78 17.89 7.28
C ASP A 86 2.40 16.67 8.15
N ARG A 87 1.40 15.88 7.76
CA ARG A 87 0.82 14.81 8.57
C ARG A 87 0.79 13.45 7.90
N ASP A 88 0.82 13.42 6.57
CA ASP A 88 0.63 12.20 5.81
C ASP A 88 1.45 12.16 4.54
N VAL A 89 1.66 10.95 4.06
CA VAL A 89 2.23 10.65 2.75
C VAL A 89 1.29 9.67 2.06
N ALA A 90 0.78 10.04 0.91
CA ALA A 90 0.01 9.16 0.05
C ALA A 90 0.73 8.96 -1.28
N PHE A 91 0.59 7.80 -1.89
CA PHE A 91 1.08 7.59 -3.24
C PHE A 91 0.18 6.66 -4.04
N LYS A 92 0.29 6.75 -5.36
CA LYS A 92 -0.39 5.87 -6.29
C LYS A 92 0.45 5.65 -7.54
N TYR A 93 0.20 4.53 -8.20
CA TYR A 93 0.74 4.26 -9.52
C TYR A 93 -0.21 4.76 -10.62
N LYS A 94 0.36 5.28 -11.70
CA LYS A 94 -0.34 5.60 -12.94
C LYS A 94 0.38 4.91 -14.08
N MET A 95 -0.20 3.80 -14.55
CA MET A 95 0.36 3.03 -15.67
C MET A 95 0.19 3.75 -17.00
N TYR A 96 1.20 3.65 -17.85
CA TYR A 96 1.10 4.06 -19.25
C TYR A 96 0.64 2.89 -20.13
N PRO A 97 -0.17 3.14 -21.17
CA PRO A 97 -0.55 2.12 -22.11
C PRO A 97 0.68 1.44 -22.74
N GLN A 98 0.70 0.12 -22.73
CA GLN A 98 1.78 -0.67 -23.30
C GLN A 98 1.31 -1.39 -24.56
N LYS A 99 1.87 -1.01 -25.74
CA LYS A 99 1.51 -1.59 -27.04
C LYS A 99 -0.01 -1.52 -27.31
N ASN A 100 -0.54 -2.54 -27.97
CA ASN A 100 -1.97 -2.68 -28.30
C ASN A 100 -2.72 -3.49 -27.24
N THR A 101 -2.29 -3.47 -25.97
CA THR A 101 -3.00 -4.15 -24.89
C THR A 101 -4.22 -3.33 -24.49
N LEU A 102 -5.39 -3.94 -24.48
CA LEU A 102 -6.64 -3.31 -24.06
C LEU A 102 -6.78 -3.22 -22.54
N SER A 103 -6.02 -4.05 -21.82
CA SER A 103 -6.06 -4.08 -20.34
C SER A 103 -4.70 -4.49 -19.77
N CYS A 104 -4.41 -3.99 -18.58
CA CYS A 104 -3.29 -4.42 -17.76
C CYS A 104 -3.85 -5.00 -16.46
N ILE A 105 -3.50 -6.24 -16.15
CA ILE A 105 -3.87 -6.89 -14.91
C ILE A 105 -2.67 -6.82 -13.97
N VAL A 106 -2.82 -6.11 -12.86
CA VAL A 106 -1.82 -6.09 -11.78
C VAL A 106 -2.00 -7.37 -10.97
N LYS A 107 -0.99 -8.24 -11.01
CA LYS A 107 -0.97 -9.51 -10.29
C LYS A 107 -0.44 -9.36 -8.88
N GLU A 108 0.51 -8.45 -8.71
CA GLU A 108 1.18 -8.17 -7.44
C GLU A 108 1.64 -6.72 -7.42
N GLU A 109 1.47 -6.09 -6.28
CA GLU A 109 2.10 -4.82 -5.96
C GLU A 109 3.35 -5.08 -5.12
N ALA A 110 4.53 -4.87 -5.71
CA ALA A 110 5.81 -5.10 -5.05
C ALA A 110 6.18 -3.98 -4.05
N THR A 111 5.21 -3.15 -3.71
CA THR A 111 5.35 -2.13 -2.66
C THR A 111 5.58 -2.80 -1.31
N SER A 112 6.56 -2.29 -0.59
CA SER A 112 6.84 -2.74 0.77
C SER A 112 6.88 -1.56 1.75
N PHE A 113 6.83 -1.91 3.04
CA PHE A 113 7.00 -0.99 4.17
C PHE A 113 7.98 -1.63 5.14
N VAL A 114 9.16 -1.07 5.24
CA VAL A 114 10.18 -1.52 6.20
C VAL A 114 10.12 -0.60 7.40
N LEU A 115 9.57 -1.10 8.50
CA LEU A 115 9.41 -0.36 9.75
C LEU A 115 10.76 -0.25 10.48
N PRO A 116 11.01 0.85 11.21
CA PRO A 116 12.22 0.98 12.03
C PRO A 116 12.32 -0.10 13.10
N ASP A 117 13.52 -0.51 13.42
CA ASP A 117 13.80 -1.46 14.51
C ASP A 117 13.21 -0.97 15.83
N GLY A 118 12.71 -1.93 16.63
CA GLY A 118 12.07 -1.63 17.90
C GLY A 118 10.63 -1.10 17.78
N SER A 119 10.06 -1.03 16.57
CA SER A 119 8.63 -0.76 16.40
C SER A 119 7.79 -1.91 16.94
N THR A 120 6.60 -1.58 17.43
CA THR A 120 5.58 -2.54 17.88
C THR A 120 4.28 -2.36 17.10
N THR A 121 3.42 -3.36 17.16
CA THR A 121 2.25 -3.46 16.28
C THR A 121 0.94 -3.48 17.05
N PHE A 122 -0.12 -2.96 16.41
CA PHE A 122 -1.51 -2.99 16.84
C PHE A 122 -2.35 -3.46 15.65
N LEU A 123 -2.14 -4.69 15.21
CA LEU A 123 -2.64 -5.19 13.93
C LEU A 123 -3.76 -6.19 14.14
N CYS A 124 -4.82 -6.09 13.33
CA CYS A 124 -5.94 -7.00 13.30
C CYS A 124 -5.64 -8.15 12.33
N PRO A 125 -5.32 -9.36 12.82
CA PRO A 125 -5.00 -10.48 11.94
C PRO A 125 -6.25 -10.96 11.21
N GLN A 126 -6.07 -11.36 9.95
CA GLN A 126 -7.09 -12.01 9.16
C GLN A 126 -7.05 -13.51 9.37
N SER A 127 -8.23 -14.14 9.45
CA SER A 127 -8.37 -15.59 9.49
C SER A 127 -8.73 -16.15 8.13
N LYS A 128 -8.42 -17.42 7.89
CA LYS A 128 -8.91 -18.14 6.71
C LYS A 128 -10.42 -18.16 6.68
N PRO A 129 -11.03 -18.12 5.50
CA PRO A 129 -12.46 -18.33 5.36
C PRO A 129 -12.89 -19.66 6.00
N MET A 130 -13.87 -19.60 6.88
CA MET A 130 -14.46 -20.76 7.56
C MET A 130 -15.94 -20.86 7.23
N GLY A 131 -16.65 -21.77 7.87
CA GLY A 131 -18.10 -21.93 7.69
C GLY A 131 -18.93 -20.73 8.17
N GLY A 132 -20.16 -20.61 7.70
CA GLY A 132 -21.09 -19.56 8.12
C GLY A 132 -20.71 -18.16 7.65
N PHE A 133 -20.82 -17.19 8.53
CA PHE A 133 -20.51 -15.79 8.25
C PHE A 133 -19.02 -15.57 7.86
N ALA A 134 -18.13 -16.34 8.46
CA ALA A 134 -16.71 -16.30 8.16
C ALA A 134 -16.33 -16.86 6.77
N ARG A 135 -17.28 -17.27 5.96
CA ARG A 135 -17.05 -17.62 4.54
C ARG A 135 -16.75 -16.42 3.69
N THR A 136 -17.15 -15.24 4.15
CA THR A 136 -16.72 -14.00 3.51
C THR A 136 -15.38 -13.64 4.06
N SER A 137 -14.48 -13.75 3.30
CA SER A 137 -13.33 -13.37 3.94
C SER A 137 -12.06 -13.26 3.19
N PRO A 138 -10.97 -13.05 3.83
CA PRO A 138 -10.62 -13.34 5.24
C PRO A 138 -11.41 -12.49 6.23
N SER A 139 -11.78 -13.08 7.37
CA SER A 139 -12.49 -12.36 8.44
C SER A 139 -11.51 -11.49 9.23
N TYR A 140 -11.96 -10.29 9.62
CA TYR A 140 -11.20 -9.34 10.42
C TYR A 140 -11.77 -9.13 11.83
N GLU A 141 -12.81 -9.87 12.20
CA GLU A 141 -13.41 -9.80 13.53
C GLU A 141 -12.60 -10.59 14.55
N THR A 142 -11.38 -10.13 14.81
CA THR A 142 -10.46 -10.81 15.72
C THR A 142 -9.79 -9.78 16.63
N PRO A 143 -9.54 -10.14 17.92
CA PRO A 143 -8.81 -9.26 18.80
C PRO A 143 -7.37 -9.09 18.32
N TYR A 144 -6.85 -7.90 18.42
CA TYR A 144 -5.43 -7.63 18.22
C TYR A 144 -4.68 -7.60 19.56
N LYS A 145 -3.40 -7.84 19.50
CA LYS A 145 -2.51 -7.67 20.64
C LYS A 145 -1.86 -6.30 20.58
N ALA A 146 -2.01 -5.52 21.65
CA ALA A 146 -1.35 -4.24 21.76
C ALA A 146 0.16 -4.42 21.96
N ASP A 147 0.95 -3.57 21.31
CA ASP A 147 2.42 -3.60 21.39
C ASP A 147 3.04 -4.99 21.09
N ASP A 148 2.47 -5.71 20.14
CA ASP A 148 3.04 -6.98 19.74
C ASP A 148 4.32 -6.78 18.91
N THR A 149 5.16 -7.80 18.90
CA THR A 149 6.42 -7.80 18.14
C THR A 149 6.14 -7.88 16.64
N MET A 150 6.98 -7.20 15.85
CA MET A 150 7.02 -7.39 14.39
C MET A 150 7.50 -8.80 14.00
N GLY A 151 7.47 -9.11 12.71
CA GLY A 151 7.97 -10.38 12.19
C GLY A 151 6.94 -11.50 12.17
N LYS A 152 5.66 -11.15 12.31
CA LYS A 152 4.52 -12.08 12.23
C LYS A 152 3.65 -11.76 11.03
N ASN A 153 2.91 -12.74 10.56
CA ASN A 153 1.91 -12.61 9.49
C ASN A 153 0.50 -12.98 9.96
N GLY A 154 0.13 -12.54 11.15
CA GLY A 154 -1.13 -12.92 11.78
C GLY A 154 -1.24 -14.43 11.91
N TRP A 155 -2.31 -15.00 11.34
CA TRP A 155 -2.53 -16.45 11.26
C TRP A 155 -2.20 -17.03 9.87
N GLY A 156 -1.34 -16.35 9.12
CA GLY A 156 -0.91 -16.72 7.77
C GLY A 156 -1.57 -15.92 6.66
N GLU A 157 -2.67 -15.21 6.96
CA GLU A 157 -3.45 -14.44 5.97
C GLU A 157 -3.12 -12.94 6.00
N GLY A 158 -2.22 -12.48 6.88
CA GLY A 158 -1.90 -11.07 7.01
C GLY A 158 -2.84 -10.29 7.91
N TYR A 159 -2.94 -8.99 7.65
CA TYR A 159 -3.62 -8.02 8.50
C TYR A 159 -4.53 -7.10 7.69
N THR A 160 -5.69 -6.80 8.26
CA THR A 160 -6.68 -5.88 7.68
C THR A 160 -6.23 -4.43 7.87
N PHE A 161 -6.37 -3.61 6.85
CA PHE A 161 -6.23 -2.16 6.97
C PHE A 161 -7.37 -1.52 7.78
N PRO A 162 -7.11 -0.45 8.54
CA PRO A 162 -5.82 0.22 8.73
C PRO A 162 -4.89 -0.53 9.68
N CYS A 163 -3.59 -0.45 9.43
CA CYS A 163 -2.54 -1.10 10.22
C CYS A 163 -1.76 -0.06 11.02
N LEU A 164 -1.78 -0.16 12.34
CA LEU A 164 -1.15 0.79 13.25
C LEU A 164 0.13 0.21 13.85
N PHE A 165 1.17 1.03 13.86
CA PHE A 165 2.48 0.72 14.45
C PHE A 165 2.92 1.85 15.38
N ARG A 166 3.68 1.50 16.40
CA ARG A 166 4.36 2.47 17.26
C ARG A 166 5.86 2.42 17.01
N ASN A 167 6.44 3.52 16.58
CA ASN A 167 7.89 3.66 16.40
C ASN A 167 8.54 4.09 17.74
N SER A 168 8.66 3.15 18.66
CA SER A 168 9.23 3.36 20.00
C SER A 168 8.57 4.57 20.69
N ASP A 169 9.35 5.57 21.09
CA ASP A 169 8.92 6.85 21.68
C ASP A 169 8.79 8.00 20.66
N LYS A 170 9.09 7.73 19.38
CA LYS A 170 9.18 8.74 18.32
C LYS A 170 7.83 9.06 17.68
N GLY A 171 6.86 8.17 17.79
CA GLY A 171 5.52 8.41 17.28
C GLY A 171 4.83 7.16 16.71
N TRP A 172 3.82 7.43 15.88
CA TRP A 172 2.93 6.41 15.35
C TRP A 172 2.93 6.41 13.82
N ILE A 173 2.74 5.24 13.24
CA ILE A 173 2.61 5.05 11.80
C ILE A 173 1.30 4.34 11.56
N LEU A 174 0.41 4.95 10.79
CA LEU A 174 -0.82 4.32 10.33
C LEU A 174 -0.69 4.07 8.83
N ILE A 175 -0.74 2.81 8.43
CA ILE A 175 -0.73 2.40 7.03
C ILE A 175 -2.15 1.99 6.66
N SER A 176 -2.65 2.54 5.55
CA SER A 176 -3.98 2.23 5.04
C SER A 176 -4.02 2.42 3.54
N GLU A 177 -5.03 1.88 2.91
CA GLU A 177 -5.39 2.17 1.53
C GLU A 177 -6.59 3.11 1.49
N THR A 178 -6.72 3.87 0.40
CA THR A 178 -7.83 4.78 0.17
C THR A 178 -8.14 4.85 -1.33
N GLY A 179 -9.30 5.38 -1.67
CA GLY A 179 -9.73 5.48 -3.07
C GLY A 179 -10.06 4.13 -3.70
N VAL A 180 -10.32 3.11 -2.90
CA VAL A 180 -10.76 1.78 -3.37
C VAL A 180 -12.13 1.90 -4.01
N ASP A 181 -12.23 1.50 -5.26
CA ASP A 181 -13.45 1.52 -6.05
C ASP A 181 -13.63 0.18 -6.80
N SER A 182 -14.56 0.12 -7.74
CA SER A 182 -14.82 -1.10 -8.52
C SER A 182 -13.67 -1.56 -9.42
N LYS A 183 -12.62 -0.79 -9.55
CA LYS A 183 -11.42 -1.12 -10.35
C LYS A 183 -10.28 -1.70 -9.53
N TYR A 184 -10.41 -1.69 -8.20
CA TYR A 184 -9.39 -2.18 -7.28
C TYR A 184 -9.96 -3.28 -6.40
N CYS A 185 -9.21 -4.37 -6.23
CA CYS A 185 -9.49 -5.30 -5.14
C CYS A 185 -9.03 -4.68 -3.81
N GLY A 186 -9.74 -4.96 -2.72
CA GLY A 186 -9.24 -4.66 -1.39
C GLY A 186 -7.94 -5.43 -1.14
N SER A 187 -6.96 -4.78 -0.54
CA SER A 187 -5.70 -5.40 -0.20
C SER A 187 -5.55 -5.64 1.30
N ARG A 188 -4.51 -6.32 1.69
CA ARG A 188 -4.13 -6.59 3.08
C ARG A 188 -2.63 -6.42 3.26
N LEU A 189 -2.18 -6.27 4.50
CA LEU A 189 -0.76 -6.15 4.82
C LEU A 189 -0.22 -7.52 5.23
N LEU A 190 0.78 -8.02 4.52
CA LEU A 190 1.48 -9.26 4.85
C LEU A 190 2.74 -8.93 5.65
N GLY A 191 2.92 -9.58 6.80
CA GLY A 191 4.09 -9.40 7.64
C GLY A 191 5.18 -10.42 7.35
N HIS A 192 6.42 -9.96 7.35
CA HIS A 192 7.63 -10.75 7.15
C HIS A 192 8.64 -10.47 8.28
N GLU A 193 9.73 -11.19 8.32
CA GLU A 193 10.82 -10.95 9.26
C GLU A 193 11.42 -9.55 9.13
N ASN A 194 12.14 -9.10 10.15
CA ASN A 194 12.89 -7.83 10.15
C ASN A 194 12.05 -6.57 9.88
N GLY A 195 10.79 -6.55 10.34
CA GLY A 195 9.93 -5.38 10.19
C GLY A 195 9.50 -5.06 8.76
N LEU A 196 9.66 -6.01 7.85
CA LEU A 196 9.19 -5.90 6.47
C LEU A 196 7.71 -6.26 6.40
N TYR A 197 6.94 -5.40 5.71
CA TYR A 197 5.55 -5.65 5.36
C TYR A 197 5.35 -5.40 3.86
N THR A 198 4.47 -6.19 3.24
CA THR A 198 4.15 -6.09 1.81
C THR A 198 2.64 -6.06 1.59
N ILE A 199 2.23 -5.60 0.42
CA ILE A 199 0.83 -5.65 -0.01
C ILE A 199 0.47 -7.08 -0.41
N GLY A 200 -0.65 -7.59 0.09
CA GLY A 200 -1.24 -8.85 -0.32
C GLY A 200 -2.57 -8.62 -1.03
N PHE A 201 -2.72 -9.18 -2.21
CA PHE A 201 -3.98 -9.26 -2.93
C PHE A 201 -4.74 -10.54 -2.59
N PRO A 202 -6.07 -10.58 -2.83
CA PRO A 202 -6.84 -11.82 -2.74
C PRO A 202 -6.19 -12.95 -3.55
N GLN A 203 -6.13 -14.13 -2.96
CA GLN A 203 -5.54 -15.29 -3.62
C GLN A 203 -6.56 -15.98 -4.53
N GLU A 204 -6.07 -16.76 -5.50
CA GLU A 204 -6.92 -17.60 -6.32
C GLU A 204 -7.71 -18.57 -5.43
N GLY A 205 -9.03 -18.61 -5.64
CA GLY A 205 -9.94 -19.45 -4.84
C GLY A 205 -10.42 -18.83 -3.53
N GLU A 206 -9.99 -17.64 -3.15
CA GLU A 206 -10.62 -16.93 -2.03
C GLU A 206 -12.09 -16.61 -2.35
N MET A 207 -12.96 -16.87 -1.38
CA MET A 207 -14.41 -16.68 -1.53
C MET A 207 -14.82 -15.34 -0.90
N ASN A 208 -15.70 -14.61 -1.55
CA ASN A 208 -16.30 -13.38 -1.03
C ASN A 208 -17.81 -13.54 -0.73
N GLY A 209 -18.21 -14.67 -0.22
CA GLY A 209 -19.60 -14.98 0.14
C GLY A 209 -20.47 -15.45 -1.01
N ASN A 210 -20.39 -14.87 -2.18
CA ASN A 210 -21.22 -15.22 -3.35
C ASN A 210 -20.42 -15.62 -4.58
N GLY A 211 -19.10 -15.71 -4.47
CA GLY A 211 -18.27 -16.03 -5.60
C GLY A 211 -16.80 -16.00 -5.27
N THR A 212 -15.99 -16.27 -6.26
CA THR A 212 -14.55 -16.14 -6.19
C THR A 212 -14.16 -14.69 -6.49
N THR A 213 -13.25 -14.14 -5.70
CA THR A 213 -12.55 -12.93 -6.10
C THR A 213 -11.55 -13.29 -7.19
N ALA A 214 -11.58 -12.57 -8.28
CA ALA A 214 -10.52 -12.68 -9.27
C ALA A 214 -9.31 -11.87 -8.78
N PRO A 215 -8.14 -12.48 -8.59
CA PRO A 215 -6.95 -11.73 -8.24
C PRO A 215 -6.57 -10.76 -9.37
N GLY A 216 -6.18 -9.55 -8.99
CA GLY A 216 -5.61 -8.58 -9.92
C GLY A 216 -6.59 -7.93 -10.90
N LEU A 217 -7.85 -7.79 -10.55
CA LEU A 217 -8.73 -6.87 -11.27
C LEU A 217 -8.35 -5.43 -10.90
N ALA A 218 -7.69 -4.78 -11.79
CA ALA A 218 -7.43 -3.34 -11.80
C ALA A 218 -8.08 -2.69 -13.01
#